data_f19791393c847db8935f2053bc931a4b
#
_entry.id   f19791393c847db8935f2053bc931a4b
#
_cell.length_a   1.000
_cell.length_b   1.000
_cell.length_c   1.000
_cell.angle_alpha   90.00
_cell.angle_beta   90.00
_cell.angle_gamma   90.00
#
_symmetry.space_group_name_H-M   'P 1'
#
loop_
_entity.id
_entity.type
_entity.pdbx_description
1 polymer ?
#
loop_
_entity_poly.entity_id
_entity_poly.type
_entity_poly.pdbx_seq_one_letter_code
_entity_poly.pdbx_strand_id
1 'polypeptide(L)'
;MHRAHVHIPPSAVLMIVGAVACFSVLDGIIKTLSARHPVPLLVWARWGFQVLAMLLWLAPKMGTGMLRTRHLRMQLLRGVLLVGSSLFFMTALSHLPLADATALNYTTPTIVIVLAIVFLDERLTPSRLAFVVAGLAGMLMIVQPGAEIFKGTSLFALGSAGCYALYQITTRMVADDDPRVSLFYPALIGTLLMTFVWPWFGSRIDVAWTDVAWLAGIGVLGTIGHFLLILAFQRAPASALTPFTYIQVVFATLIGWLVYDDFPDALTLAGMALIAGSGLLLTWHERRRALIAAPEPTAVD
;
A
#
# COMPACT_ATOMS: atom_id res chain seq x y z
N MET A 1 -28.22 13.33 16.69
CA MET A 1 -27.27 12.54 15.92
C MET A 1 -25.85 12.86 16.44
N HIS A 2 -25.30 11.99 17.28
CA HIS A 2 -23.97 12.16 17.85
C HIS A 2 -22.92 12.12 16.73
N ARG A 3 -22.17 13.21 16.57
CA ARG A 3 -20.97 13.24 15.73
C ARG A 3 -19.90 12.38 16.43
N ALA A 4 -19.84 11.10 16.09
CA ALA A 4 -18.70 10.27 16.51
C ALA A 4 -17.46 10.88 15.88
N HIS A 5 -16.65 11.60 16.67
CA HIS A 5 -15.33 12.05 16.29
C HIS A 5 -14.47 10.79 16.10
N VAL A 6 -14.16 10.48 14.85
CA VAL A 6 -13.28 9.35 14.55
C VAL A 6 -11.86 9.69 15.00
N HIS A 7 -11.52 9.20 16.17
CA HIS A 7 -10.14 9.31 16.69
C HIS A 7 -9.22 8.39 15.87
N ILE A 8 -8.13 8.95 15.33
CA ILE A 8 -7.08 8.17 14.65
C ILE A 8 -6.03 7.82 15.71
N PRO A 9 -5.94 6.55 16.14
CA PRO A 9 -4.93 6.17 17.13
C PRO A 9 -3.53 6.29 16.52
N PRO A 10 -2.53 6.82 17.27
CA PRO A 10 -1.15 6.94 16.79
C PRO A 10 -0.55 5.61 16.30
N SER A 11 -0.97 4.51 16.91
CA SER A 11 -0.55 3.17 16.49
C SER A 11 -0.99 2.83 15.07
N ALA A 12 -2.17 3.27 14.63
CA ALA A 12 -2.63 3.05 13.26
C ALA A 12 -1.81 3.86 12.25
N VAL A 13 -1.44 5.10 12.59
CA VAL A 13 -0.55 5.93 11.76
C VAL A 13 0.83 5.29 11.66
N LEU A 14 1.42 4.85 12.79
CA LEU A 14 2.72 4.17 12.78
C LEU A 14 2.69 2.88 11.94
N MET A 15 1.59 2.14 11.98
CA MET A 15 1.43 0.93 11.15
C MET A 15 1.39 1.25 9.66
N ILE A 16 0.67 2.31 9.24
CA ILE A 16 0.66 2.75 7.84
C ILE A 16 2.06 3.22 7.42
N VAL A 17 2.73 4.04 8.23
CA VAL A 17 4.10 4.51 7.93
C VAL A 17 5.06 3.33 7.83
N GLY A 18 5.00 2.37 8.73
CA GLY A 18 5.79 1.14 8.67
C GLY A 18 5.48 0.29 7.43
N ALA A 19 4.20 0.18 7.07
CA ALA A 19 3.78 -0.55 5.88
C ALA A 19 4.37 0.06 4.59
N VAL A 20 4.24 1.38 4.43
CA VAL A 20 4.76 2.06 3.23
C VAL A 20 6.29 2.11 3.20
N ALA A 21 6.95 2.14 4.34
CA ALA A 21 8.41 1.97 4.40
C ALA A 21 8.84 0.58 3.89
N CYS A 22 8.15 -0.49 4.33
CA CYS A 22 8.39 -1.85 3.82
C CYS A 22 8.16 -1.93 2.30
N PHE A 23 7.08 -1.30 1.80
CA PHE A 23 6.79 -1.29 0.36
C PHE A 23 7.84 -0.51 -0.43
N SER A 24 8.33 0.62 0.08
CA SER A 24 9.38 1.38 -0.60
C SER A 24 10.68 0.59 -0.73
N VAL A 25 11.10 -0.11 0.33
CA VAL A 25 12.28 -0.99 0.28
C VAL A 25 12.04 -2.14 -0.71
N LEU A 26 10.86 -2.75 -0.67
CA LEU A 26 10.46 -3.81 -1.59
C LEU A 26 10.53 -3.33 -3.05
N ASP A 27 10.01 -2.14 -3.35
CA ASP A 27 10.01 -1.56 -4.70
C ASP A 27 11.43 -1.26 -5.18
N GLY A 28 12.33 -0.79 -4.30
CA GLY A 28 13.74 -0.62 -4.58
C GLY A 28 14.43 -1.96 -4.96
N ILE A 29 14.17 -3.02 -4.20
CA ILE A 29 14.67 -4.36 -4.50
C ILE A 29 14.13 -4.85 -5.86
N ILE A 30 12.84 -4.69 -6.12
CA ILE A 30 12.22 -5.06 -7.41
C ILE A 30 12.87 -4.29 -8.55
N LYS A 31 13.09 -2.98 -8.41
CA LYS A 31 13.77 -2.17 -9.44
C LYS A 31 15.16 -2.75 -9.76
N THR A 32 15.93 -3.11 -8.76
CA THR A 32 17.25 -3.72 -8.95
C THR A 32 17.18 -5.08 -9.66
N LEU A 33 16.24 -5.94 -9.25
CA LEU A 33 16.09 -7.27 -9.81
C LEU A 33 15.47 -7.27 -11.21
N SER A 34 14.61 -6.30 -11.54
CA SER A 34 13.96 -6.18 -12.85
C SER A 34 14.93 -5.93 -14.00
N ALA A 35 16.15 -5.45 -13.71
CA ALA A 35 17.22 -5.36 -14.70
C ALA A 35 17.79 -6.74 -15.13
N ARG A 36 17.56 -7.79 -14.33
CA ARG A 36 18.13 -9.14 -14.55
C ARG A 36 17.08 -10.23 -14.71
N HIS A 37 15.88 -10.00 -14.18
CA HIS A 37 14.82 -11.01 -14.14
C HIS A 37 13.51 -10.47 -14.73
N PRO A 38 12.75 -11.30 -15.45
CA PRO A 38 11.46 -10.91 -16.00
C PRO A 38 10.45 -10.63 -14.87
N VAL A 39 9.62 -9.61 -15.07
CA VAL A 39 8.60 -9.16 -14.11
C VAL A 39 7.68 -10.28 -13.60
N PRO A 40 7.16 -11.20 -14.44
CA PRO A 40 6.32 -12.30 -13.96
C PRO A 40 7.01 -13.18 -12.90
N LEU A 41 8.34 -13.40 -13.01
CA LEU A 41 9.10 -14.11 -11.97
C LEU A 41 9.08 -13.35 -10.64
N LEU A 42 9.33 -12.05 -10.68
CA LEU A 42 9.37 -11.22 -9.49
C LEU A 42 8.00 -11.21 -8.78
N VAL A 43 6.91 -11.11 -9.54
CA VAL A 43 5.54 -11.20 -8.99
C VAL A 43 5.29 -12.58 -8.40
N TRP A 44 5.61 -13.64 -9.13
CA TRP A 44 5.44 -15.01 -8.65
C TRP A 44 6.24 -15.27 -7.37
N ALA A 45 7.52 -14.89 -7.36
CA ALA A 45 8.39 -15.06 -6.20
C ALA A 45 7.88 -14.26 -4.99
N ARG A 46 7.46 -13.00 -5.21
CA ARG A 46 6.87 -12.17 -4.14
C ARG A 46 5.73 -12.89 -3.44
N TRP A 47 4.76 -13.41 -4.20
CA TRP A 47 3.60 -14.09 -3.63
C TRP A 47 3.96 -15.46 -3.07
N GLY A 48 4.80 -16.23 -3.75
CA GLY A 48 5.26 -17.55 -3.32
C GLY A 48 6.02 -17.50 -1.99
N PHE A 49 6.99 -16.60 -1.87
CA PHE A 49 7.72 -16.42 -0.61
C PHE A 49 6.84 -15.82 0.50
N GLN A 50 5.85 -14.99 0.17
CA GLN A 50 4.87 -14.52 1.14
C GLN A 50 4.02 -15.68 1.67
N VAL A 51 3.49 -16.56 0.81
CA VAL A 51 2.76 -17.76 1.26
C VAL A 51 3.66 -18.65 2.10
N LEU A 52 4.90 -18.90 1.64
CA LEU A 52 5.85 -19.71 2.39
C LEU A 52 6.12 -19.13 3.79
N ALA A 53 6.42 -17.86 3.89
CA ALA A 53 6.64 -17.17 5.16
C ALA A 53 5.42 -17.31 6.08
N MET A 54 4.22 -17.16 5.53
CA MET A 54 2.98 -17.30 6.30
C MET A 54 2.71 -18.74 6.71
N LEU A 55 2.96 -19.72 5.85
CA LEU A 55 2.83 -21.13 6.22
C LEU A 55 3.79 -21.49 7.34
N LEU A 56 5.04 -21.07 7.28
CA LEU A 56 6.02 -21.31 8.33
C LEU A 56 5.65 -20.62 9.65
N TRP A 57 5.04 -19.45 9.60
CA TRP A 57 4.67 -18.68 10.78
C TRP A 57 3.31 -19.05 11.37
N LEU A 58 2.29 -19.24 10.50
CA LEU A 58 0.89 -19.40 10.92
C LEU A 58 0.45 -20.85 11.01
N ALA A 59 0.93 -21.75 10.14
CA ALA A 59 0.47 -23.14 10.14
C ALA A 59 0.73 -23.85 11.48
N PRO A 60 1.88 -23.67 12.16
CA PRO A 60 2.10 -24.26 13.46
C PRO A 60 1.14 -23.77 14.55
N LYS A 61 0.60 -22.54 14.40
CA LYS A 61 -0.25 -21.89 15.42
C LYS A 61 -1.74 -22.02 15.14
N MET A 62 -2.13 -22.04 13.88
CA MET A 62 -3.54 -21.98 13.47
C MET A 62 -4.03 -23.24 12.74
N GLY A 63 -3.11 -24.06 12.19
CA GLY A 63 -3.46 -25.20 11.35
C GLY A 63 -4.42 -24.79 10.22
N THR A 64 -5.50 -25.53 10.02
CA THR A 64 -6.54 -25.21 9.04
C THR A 64 -7.37 -23.96 9.39
N GLY A 65 -7.21 -23.41 10.61
CA GLY A 65 -7.87 -22.18 11.03
C GLY A 65 -7.52 -20.97 10.17
N MET A 66 -6.33 -20.97 9.52
CA MET A 66 -5.92 -19.92 8.58
C MET A 66 -6.82 -19.81 7.34
N LEU A 67 -7.63 -20.84 7.04
CA LEU A 67 -8.59 -20.84 5.94
C LEU A 67 -10.01 -20.45 6.40
N ARG A 68 -10.22 -20.22 7.70
CA ARG A 68 -11.55 -19.88 8.22
C ARG A 68 -11.79 -18.37 8.09
N THR A 69 -12.70 -17.98 7.24
CA THR A 69 -13.14 -16.60 7.05
C THR A 69 -14.66 -16.55 7.06
N ARG A 70 -15.24 -15.44 7.52
CA ARG A 70 -16.67 -15.15 7.40
C ARG A 70 -17.02 -14.55 6.03
N HIS A 71 -16.01 -14.04 5.32
CA HIS A 71 -16.17 -13.24 4.09
C HIS A 71 -15.41 -13.85 2.89
N LEU A 72 -15.56 -15.17 2.64
CA LEU A 72 -14.77 -15.87 1.61
C LEU A 72 -14.80 -15.16 0.25
N ARG A 73 -15.98 -14.76 -0.23
CA ARG A 73 -16.10 -14.07 -1.53
C ARG A 73 -15.29 -12.78 -1.57
N MET A 74 -15.30 -12.03 -0.46
CA MET A 74 -14.56 -10.78 -0.35
C MET A 74 -13.06 -11.03 -0.27
N GLN A 75 -12.62 -12.06 0.46
CA GLN A 75 -11.20 -12.45 0.51
C GLN A 75 -10.68 -12.89 -0.86
N LEU A 76 -11.48 -13.63 -1.65
CA LEU A 76 -11.15 -14.00 -3.03
C LEU A 76 -11.04 -12.76 -3.92
N LEU A 77 -12.01 -11.85 -3.85
CA LEU A 77 -11.98 -10.59 -4.59
C LEU A 77 -10.73 -9.77 -4.26
N ARG A 78 -10.37 -9.64 -2.98
CA ARG A 78 -9.16 -8.94 -2.53
C ARG A 78 -7.89 -9.55 -3.12
N GLY A 79 -7.80 -10.87 -3.19
CA GLY A 79 -6.68 -11.55 -3.82
C GLY A 79 -6.55 -11.21 -5.30
N VAL A 80 -7.63 -11.29 -6.04
CA VAL A 80 -7.66 -10.93 -7.47
C VAL A 80 -7.30 -9.46 -7.68
N LEU A 81 -7.87 -8.55 -6.89
CA LEU A 81 -7.60 -7.11 -6.99
C LEU A 81 -6.11 -6.79 -6.72
N LEU A 82 -5.51 -7.44 -5.73
CA LEU A 82 -4.12 -7.18 -5.39
C LEU A 82 -3.14 -7.74 -6.42
N VAL A 83 -3.43 -8.91 -6.99
CA VAL A 83 -2.66 -9.46 -8.12
C VAL A 83 -2.83 -8.60 -9.36
N GLY A 84 -4.06 -8.20 -9.68
CA GLY A 84 -4.36 -7.29 -10.79
C GLY A 84 -3.60 -5.97 -10.67
N SER A 85 -3.61 -5.36 -9.47
CA SER A 85 -2.82 -4.17 -9.20
C SER A 85 -1.32 -4.40 -9.47
N SER A 86 -0.76 -5.51 -8.98
CA SER A 86 0.66 -5.83 -9.19
C SER A 86 1.00 -6.00 -10.67
N LEU A 87 0.18 -6.73 -11.42
CA LEU A 87 0.38 -6.95 -12.85
C LEU A 87 0.26 -5.64 -13.63
N PHE A 88 -0.77 -4.85 -13.37
CA PHE A 88 -0.95 -3.56 -14.01
C PHE A 88 0.20 -2.59 -13.72
N PHE A 89 0.65 -2.49 -12.49
CA PHE A 89 1.75 -1.59 -12.14
C PHE A 89 3.06 -1.99 -12.81
N MET A 90 3.39 -3.28 -12.78
CA MET A 90 4.61 -3.76 -13.41
C MET A 90 4.56 -3.66 -14.95
N THR A 91 3.37 -3.82 -15.55
CA THR A 91 3.19 -3.54 -16.98
C THR A 91 3.36 -2.04 -17.27
N ALA A 92 2.85 -1.16 -16.41
CA ALA A 92 3.11 0.28 -16.54
C ALA A 92 4.61 0.59 -16.47
N LEU A 93 5.34 0.01 -15.51
CA LEU A 93 6.79 0.20 -15.35
C LEU A 93 7.61 -0.28 -16.55
N SER A 94 7.13 -1.29 -17.29
CA SER A 94 7.82 -1.76 -18.49
C SER A 94 7.68 -0.82 -19.70
N HIS A 95 6.74 0.15 -19.65
CA HIS A 95 6.43 1.04 -20.77
C HIS A 95 6.59 2.54 -20.43
N LEU A 96 6.58 2.88 -19.13
CA LEU A 96 6.67 4.26 -18.66
C LEU A 96 7.92 4.46 -17.82
N PRO A 97 8.48 5.68 -17.78
CA PRO A 97 9.45 6.07 -16.77
C PRO A 97 8.92 5.76 -15.36
N LEU A 98 9.81 5.36 -14.45
CA LEU A 98 9.44 5.01 -13.07
C LEU A 98 8.67 6.14 -12.39
N ALA A 99 9.11 7.37 -12.58
CA ALA A 99 8.49 8.57 -12.03
C ALA A 99 7.04 8.72 -12.50
N ASP A 100 6.77 8.59 -13.81
CA ASP A 100 5.44 8.76 -14.38
C ASP A 100 4.48 7.64 -13.96
N ALA A 101 4.93 6.37 -13.99
CA ALA A 101 4.14 5.23 -13.52
C ALA A 101 3.79 5.38 -12.05
N THR A 102 4.76 5.82 -11.23
CA THR A 102 4.58 6.06 -9.79
C THR A 102 3.60 7.21 -9.55
N ALA A 103 3.73 8.33 -10.26
CA ALA A 103 2.82 9.47 -10.17
C ALA A 103 1.36 9.05 -10.41
N LEU A 104 1.13 8.30 -11.49
CA LEU A 104 -0.21 7.82 -11.81
C LEU A 104 -0.75 6.86 -10.75
N ASN A 105 0.09 5.96 -10.23
CA ASN A 105 -0.31 5.03 -9.19
C ASN A 105 -0.64 5.74 -7.85
N TYR A 106 -0.04 6.91 -7.58
CA TYR A 106 -0.37 7.75 -6.41
C TYR A 106 -1.71 8.50 -6.53
N THR A 107 -2.50 8.28 -7.59
CA THR A 107 -3.92 8.61 -7.59
C THR A 107 -4.73 7.69 -6.67
N THR A 108 -4.17 6.55 -6.26
CA THR A 108 -4.79 5.58 -5.32
C THR A 108 -5.39 6.24 -4.07
N PRO A 109 -4.69 7.09 -3.30
CA PRO A 109 -5.27 7.70 -2.10
C PRO A 109 -6.52 8.50 -2.37
N THR A 110 -6.56 9.23 -3.49
CA THR A 110 -7.73 10.00 -3.91
C THR A 110 -8.90 9.08 -4.24
N ILE A 111 -8.65 8.00 -4.99
CA ILE A 111 -9.67 7.00 -5.32
C ILE A 111 -10.20 6.33 -4.05
N VAL A 112 -9.33 5.94 -3.11
CA VAL A 112 -9.75 5.34 -1.82
C VAL A 112 -10.69 6.25 -1.05
N ILE A 113 -10.43 7.55 -1.00
CA ILE A 113 -11.30 8.49 -0.29
C ILE A 113 -12.67 8.57 -0.95
N VAL A 114 -12.73 8.65 -2.27
CA VAL A 114 -14.01 8.64 -2.99
C VAL A 114 -14.78 7.33 -2.73
N LEU A 115 -14.09 6.19 -2.83
CA LEU A 115 -14.69 4.89 -2.59
C LEU A 115 -15.11 4.70 -1.13
N ALA A 116 -14.37 5.24 -0.16
CA ALA A 116 -14.71 5.18 1.25
C ALA A 116 -16.03 5.94 1.57
N ILE A 117 -16.25 7.07 0.90
CA ILE A 117 -17.54 7.79 1.01
C ILE A 117 -18.67 6.95 0.43
N VAL A 118 -18.45 6.32 -0.75
CA VAL A 118 -19.52 5.60 -1.48
C VAL A 118 -19.85 4.26 -0.83
N PHE A 119 -18.83 3.49 -0.41
CA PHE A 119 -18.99 2.10 0.03
C PHE A 119 -18.94 1.89 1.54
N LEU A 120 -18.39 2.84 2.29
CA LEU A 120 -18.23 2.72 3.75
C LEU A 120 -19.00 3.78 4.53
N ASP A 121 -19.79 4.64 3.85
CA ASP A 121 -20.51 5.79 4.43
C ASP A 121 -19.59 6.69 5.28
N GLU A 122 -18.29 6.73 4.95
CA GLU A 122 -17.32 7.55 5.66
C GLU A 122 -17.48 9.03 5.29
N ARG A 123 -17.42 9.91 6.30
CA ARG A 123 -17.51 11.36 6.08
C ARG A 123 -16.15 11.98 5.90
N LEU A 124 -16.00 12.74 4.82
CA LEU A 124 -14.80 13.53 4.57
C LEU A 124 -14.85 14.80 5.44
N THR A 125 -13.82 15.01 6.25
CA THR A 125 -13.66 16.28 6.97
C THR A 125 -12.83 17.25 6.13
N PRO A 126 -13.05 18.58 6.24
CA PRO A 126 -12.25 19.57 5.52
C PRO A 126 -10.74 19.43 5.76
N SER A 127 -10.35 19.05 6.98
CA SER A 127 -8.94 18.82 7.31
C SER A 127 -8.34 17.62 6.55
N ARG A 128 -9.09 16.53 6.40
CA ARG A 128 -8.66 15.37 5.60
C ARG A 128 -8.57 15.69 4.12
N LEU A 129 -9.53 16.45 3.60
CA LEU A 129 -9.49 16.91 2.21
C LEU A 129 -8.26 17.80 1.97
N ALA A 130 -7.99 18.77 2.84
CA ALA A 130 -6.82 19.64 2.73
C ALA A 130 -5.50 18.82 2.75
N PHE A 131 -5.43 17.79 3.60
CA PHE A 131 -4.26 16.89 3.63
C PHE A 131 -4.09 16.09 2.33
N VAL A 132 -5.19 15.57 1.76
CA VAL A 132 -5.14 14.87 0.47
C VAL A 132 -4.65 15.77 -0.64
N VAL A 133 -5.16 17.00 -0.71
CA VAL A 133 -4.73 17.99 -1.70
C VAL A 133 -3.24 18.34 -1.50
N ALA A 134 -2.80 18.54 -0.27
CA ALA A 134 -1.40 18.81 0.04
C ALA A 134 -0.51 17.60 -0.30
N GLY A 135 -0.95 16.38 0.02
CA GLY A 135 -0.23 15.14 -0.32
C GLY A 135 -0.09 14.97 -1.83
N LEU A 136 -1.17 15.19 -2.58
CA LEU A 136 -1.16 15.12 -4.04
C LEU A 136 -0.25 16.22 -4.65
N ALA A 137 -0.33 17.45 -4.15
CA ALA A 137 0.54 18.55 -4.59
C ALA A 137 2.02 18.23 -4.31
N GLY A 138 2.34 17.78 -3.10
CA GLY A 138 3.71 17.39 -2.74
C GLY A 138 4.23 16.22 -3.59
N MET A 139 3.39 15.24 -3.89
CA MET A 139 3.71 14.13 -4.78
C MET A 139 4.02 14.64 -6.20
N LEU A 140 3.21 15.52 -6.76
CA LEU A 140 3.45 16.11 -8.08
C LEU A 140 4.76 16.92 -8.14
N MET A 141 5.12 17.60 -7.04
CA MET A 141 6.41 18.30 -6.92
C MET A 141 7.60 17.32 -6.92
N ILE A 142 7.46 16.15 -6.31
CA ILE A 142 8.52 15.13 -6.25
C ILE A 142 8.66 14.42 -7.61
N VAL A 143 7.56 13.98 -8.17
CA VAL A 143 7.58 13.12 -9.37
C VAL A 143 7.79 13.94 -10.65
N GLN A 144 7.39 15.22 -10.67
CA GLN A 144 7.53 16.12 -11.84
C GLN A 144 7.14 15.42 -13.17
N PRO A 145 5.89 14.93 -13.30
CA PRO A 145 5.50 14.04 -14.37
C PRO A 145 5.73 14.66 -15.75
N GLY A 146 6.39 13.91 -16.65
CA GLY A 146 6.63 14.34 -18.03
C GLY A 146 5.42 14.21 -18.95
N ALA A 147 5.57 14.62 -20.20
CA ALA A 147 4.50 14.54 -21.22
C ALA A 147 4.07 13.10 -21.57
N GLU A 148 4.92 12.13 -21.28
CA GLU A 148 4.65 10.69 -21.49
C GLU A 148 3.44 10.16 -20.70
N ILE A 149 3.04 10.88 -19.65
CA ILE A 149 1.93 10.49 -18.78
C ILE A 149 0.57 10.40 -19.52
N PHE A 150 0.45 11.04 -20.68
CA PHE A 150 -0.79 11.04 -21.47
C PHE A 150 -0.86 9.93 -22.54
N LYS A 151 0.09 8.99 -22.56
CA LYS A 151 0.05 7.84 -23.47
C LYS A 151 -0.97 6.78 -23.02
N GLY A 152 -1.48 5.97 -23.95
CA GLY A 152 -2.40 4.87 -23.63
C GLY A 152 -1.85 3.87 -22.61
N THR A 153 -0.53 3.75 -22.48
CA THR A 153 0.18 2.93 -21.48
C THR A 153 -0.06 3.40 -20.04
N SER A 154 -0.44 4.67 -19.85
CA SER A 154 -0.81 5.24 -18.53
C SER A 154 -2.05 4.58 -17.94
N LEU A 155 -2.91 3.97 -18.77
CA LEU A 155 -4.08 3.23 -18.32
C LEU A 155 -3.70 2.03 -17.44
N PHE A 156 -2.53 1.44 -17.64
CA PHE A 156 -2.04 0.37 -16.76
C PHE A 156 -1.74 0.89 -15.36
N ALA A 157 -1.08 2.04 -15.21
CA ALA A 157 -0.83 2.64 -13.91
C ALA A 157 -2.12 3.06 -13.18
N LEU A 158 -3.08 3.66 -13.92
CA LEU A 158 -4.40 4.00 -13.37
C LEU A 158 -5.22 2.74 -13.03
N GLY A 159 -5.15 1.69 -13.85
CA GLY A 159 -5.75 0.39 -13.56
C GLY A 159 -5.19 -0.22 -12.28
N SER A 160 -3.88 -0.13 -12.08
CA SER A 160 -3.23 -0.52 -10.82
C SER A 160 -3.77 0.27 -9.65
N ALA A 161 -3.80 1.61 -9.76
CA ALA A 161 -4.32 2.48 -8.71
C ALA A 161 -5.77 2.15 -8.34
N GLY A 162 -6.63 1.90 -9.32
CA GLY A 162 -8.02 1.49 -9.13
C GLY A 162 -8.15 0.14 -8.42
N CYS A 163 -7.42 -0.88 -8.88
CA CYS A 163 -7.41 -2.20 -8.25
C CYS A 163 -6.90 -2.14 -6.81
N TYR A 164 -5.83 -1.37 -6.55
CA TYR A 164 -5.27 -1.23 -5.21
C TYR A 164 -6.20 -0.44 -4.28
N ALA A 165 -6.87 0.59 -4.79
CA ALA A 165 -7.88 1.33 -4.04
C ALA A 165 -9.06 0.42 -3.63
N LEU A 166 -9.58 -0.38 -4.55
CA LEU A 166 -10.62 -1.37 -4.25
C LEU A 166 -10.13 -2.43 -3.25
N TYR A 167 -8.87 -2.89 -3.37
CA TYR A 167 -8.27 -3.78 -2.38
C TYR A 167 -8.25 -3.15 -0.97
N GLN A 168 -7.89 -1.87 -0.84
CA GLN A 168 -7.88 -1.18 0.45
C GLN A 168 -9.29 -1.05 1.04
N ILE A 169 -10.28 -0.68 0.25
CA ILE A 169 -11.69 -0.58 0.68
C ILE A 169 -12.22 -1.95 1.12
N THR A 170 -12.02 -2.97 0.29
CA THR A 170 -12.45 -4.34 0.65
C THR A 170 -11.70 -4.89 1.86
N THR A 171 -10.46 -4.46 2.10
CA THR A 171 -9.72 -4.77 3.34
C THR A 171 -10.41 -4.16 4.55
N ARG A 172 -10.91 -2.93 4.44
CA ARG A 172 -11.67 -2.29 5.52
C ARG A 172 -13.02 -2.97 5.74
N MET A 173 -13.70 -3.42 4.69
CA MET A 173 -14.98 -4.12 4.79
C MET A 173 -14.90 -5.46 5.53
N VAL A 174 -13.74 -6.11 5.53
CA VAL A 174 -13.49 -7.38 6.24
C VAL A 174 -12.64 -7.18 7.51
N ALA A 175 -12.68 -6.00 8.09
CA ALA A 175 -11.86 -5.66 9.27
C ALA A 175 -12.21 -6.50 10.53
N ASP A 176 -13.34 -7.17 10.54
CA ASP A 176 -13.79 -8.11 11.58
C ASP A 176 -13.21 -9.53 11.42
N ASP A 177 -12.66 -9.87 10.26
CA ASP A 177 -11.91 -11.13 10.08
C ASP A 177 -10.55 -11.06 10.79
N ASP A 178 -9.99 -12.23 11.11
CA ASP A 178 -8.63 -12.33 11.65
C ASP A 178 -7.63 -11.73 10.63
N PRO A 179 -6.81 -10.75 11.05
CA PRO A 179 -5.85 -10.10 10.14
C PRO A 179 -4.88 -11.08 9.49
N ARG A 180 -4.58 -12.20 10.13
CA ARG A 180 -3.71 -13.25 9.59
C ARG A 180 -4.40 -13.99 8.44
N VAL A 181 -5.69 -14.26 8.57
CA VAL A 181 -6.52 -14.85 7.50
C VAL A 181 -6.63 -13.88 6.34
N SER A 182 -6.90 -12.60 6.65
CA SER A 182 -6.99 -11.52 5.66
C SER A 182 -5.68 -11.26 4.91
N LEU A 183 -4.52 -11.60 5.50
CA LEU A 183 -3.22 -11.54 4.85
C LEU A 183 -2.96 -12.78 3.98
N PHE A 184 -3.39 -13.97 4.45
CA PHE A 184 -3.12 -15.25 3.80
C PHE A 184 -3.83 -15.40 2.46
N TYR A 185 -5.11 -15.03 2.37
CA TYR A 185 -5.91 -15.22 1.16
C TYR A 185 -5.34 -14.53 -0.07
N PRO A 186 -4.99 -13.21 -0.05
CA PRO A 186 -4.37 -12.57 -1.22
C PRO A 186 -3.05 -13.21 -1.62
N ALA A 187 -2.23 -13.63 -0.67
CA ALA A 187 -0.96 -14.29 -0.96
C ALA A 187 -1.18 -15.66 -1.63
N LEU A 188 -2.12 -16.46 -1.12
CA LEU A 188 -2.47 -17.76 -1.69
C LEU A 188 -3.00 -17.59 -3.12
N ILE A 189 -3.95 -16.68 -3.32
CA ILE A 189 -4.54 -16.43 -4.64
C ILE A 189 -3.48 -15.89 -5.61
N GLY A 190 -2.62 -14.99 -5.15
CA GLY A 190 -1.52 -14.46 -5.95
C GLY A 190 -0.56 -15.56 -6.40
N THR A 191 -0.17 -16.45 -5.50
CA THR A 191 0.69 -17.58 -5.82
C THR A 191 0.03 -18.53 -6.82
N LEU A 192 -1.23 -18.91 -6.58
CA LEU A 192 -1.97 -19.82 -7.48
C LEU A 192 -2.14 -19.20 -8.87
N LEU A 193 -2.65 -17.99 -8.97
CA LEU A 193 -2.84 -17.31 -10.25
C LEU A 193 -1.52 -17.17 -11.02
N MET A 194 -0.46 -16.72 -10.36
CA MET A 194 0.84 -16.54 -11.02
C MET A 194 1.50 -17.87 -11.38
N THR A 195 1.25 -18.95 -10.65
CA THR A 195 1.70 -20.30 -11.05
C THR A 195 1.03 -20.76 -12.35
N PHE A 196 -0.25 -20.44 -12.56
CA PHE A 196 -0.93 -20.71 -13.82
C PHE A 196 -0.48 -19.79 -14.95
N VAL A 197 -0.20 -18.53 -14.66
CA VAL A 197 0.21 -17.53 -15.66
C VAL A 197 1.68 -17.72 -16.07
N TRP A 198 2.53 -18.16 -15.16
CA TRP A 198 3.96 -18.31 -15.36
C TRP A 198 4.38 -19.12 -16.60
N PRO A 199 3.80 -20.30 -16.92
CA PRO A 199 4.20 -21.10 -18.08
C PRO A 199 4.05 -20.38 -19.43
N TRP A 200 3.16 -19.39 -19.51
CA TRP A 200 2.92 -18.60 -20.72
C TRP A 200 4.00 -17.54 -20.98
N PHE A 201 4.77 -17.18 -19.94
CA PHE A 201 5.89 -16.25 -20.01
C PHE A 201 7.24 -16.98 -19.92
N GLY A 202 7.21 -18.31 -19.91
CA GLY A 202 8.35 -19.16 -19.57
C GLY A 202 9.51 -19.07 -20.54
N SER A 203 10.61 -18.61 -19.99
CA SER A 203 11.96 -18.95 -20.42
C SER A 203 12.64 -19.74 -19.30
N ARG A 204 13.65 -20.54 -19.65
CA ARG A 204 14.53 -21.17 -18.65
C ARG A 204 15.12 -20.07 -17.80
N ILE A 205 14.81 -20.09 -16.48
CA ILE A 205 15.28 -19.06 -15.57
C ILE A 205 16.48 -19.62 -14.84
N ASP A 206 17.59 -18.99 -15.09
CA ASP A 206 18.77 -19.17 -14.27
C ASP A 206 18.74 -18.11 -13.16
N VAL A 207 18.42 -18.54 -11.93
CA VAL A 207 18.36 -17.68 -10.76
C VAL A 207 19.58 -17.96 -9.91
N ALA A 208 20.46 -16.98 -9.79
CA ALA A 208 21.60 -17.09 -8.89
C ALA A 208 21.12 -17.20 -7.43
N TRP A 209 21.85 -17.95 -6.60
CA TRP A 209 21.50 -18.10 -5.18
C TRP A 209 21.42 -16.78 -4.41
N THR A 210 22.22 -15.79 -4.80
CA THR A 210 22.17 -14.44 -4.26
C THR A 210 20.83 -13.76 -4.54
N ASP A 211 20.27 -13.99 -5.73
CA ASP A 211 18.98 -13.42 -6.12
C ASP A 211 17.81 -14.11 -5.40
N VAL A 212 17.94 -15.41 -5.05
CA VAL A 212 16.94 -16.10 -4.22
C VAL A 212 16.75 -15.41 -2.87
N ALA A 213 17.83 -14.95 -2.23
CA ALA A 213 17.74 -14.22 -0.97
C ALA A 213 16.97 -12.89 -1.13
N TRP A 214 17.23 -12.15 -2.22
CA TRP A 214 16.49 -10.93 -2.54
C TRP A 214 15.02 -11.21 -2.86
N LEU A 215 14.73 -12.26 -3.62
CA LEU A 215 13.36 -12.71 -3.92
C LEU A 215 12.61 -13.12 -2.65
N ALA A 216 13.27 -13.79 -1.70
CA ALA A 216 12.69 -14.08 -0.39
C ALA A 216 12.44 -12.79 0.41
N GLY A 217 13.38 -11.83 0.35
CA GLY A 217 13.27 -10.52 1.00
C GLY A 217 12.04 -9.75 0.55
N ILE A 218 11.73 -9.71 -0.75
CA ILE A 218 10.51 -9.04 -1.26
C ILE A 218 9.24 -9.72 -0.75
N GLY A 219 9.21 -11.05 -0.59
CA GLY A 219 8.08 -11.77 -0.02
C GLY A 219 7.89 -11.45 1.47
N VAL A 220 8.97 -11.40 2.25
CA VAL A 220 8.94 -11.06 3.69
C VAL A 220 8.51 -9.61 3.88
N LEU A 221 9.10 -8.66 3.16
CA LEU A 221 8.72 -7.25 3.22
C LEU A 221 7.26 -7.04 2.81
N GLY A 222 6.80 -7.73 1.77
CA GLY A 222 5.40 -7.75 1.38
C GLY A 222 4.48 -8.27 2.48
N THR A 223 4.88 -9.34 3.17
CA THR A 223 4.14 -9.91 4.31
C THR A 223 4.01 -8.89 5.45
N ILE A 224 5.12 -8.30 5.86
CA ILE A 224 5.15 -7.32 6.95
C ILE A 224 4.33 -6.09 6.58
N GLY A 225 4.56 -5.52 5.39
CA GLY A 225 3.87 -4.32 4.92
C GLY A 225 2.35 -4.51 4.84
N HIS A 226 1.88 -5.58 4.21
CA HIS A 226 0.44 -5.86 4.13
C HIS A 226 -0.16 -6.21 5.50
N PHE A 227 0.57 -6.88 6.37
CA PHE A 227 0.07 -7.15 7.73
C PHE A 227 -0.12 -5.87 8.53
N LEU A 228 0.85 -4.96 8.49
CA LEU A 228 0.73 -3.64 9.12
C LEU A 228 -0.43 -2.82 8.53
N LEU A 229 -0.62 -2.86 7.20
CA LEU A 229 -1.72 -2.21 6.52
C LEU A 229 -3.09 -2.73 7.00
N ILE A 230 -3.25 -4.05 7.08
CA ILE A 230 -4.49 -4.69 7.55
C ILE A 230 -4.77 -4.31 9.01
N LEU A 231 -3.76 -4.38 9.87
CA LEU A 231 -3.89 -3.98 11.28
C LEU A 231 -4.25 -2.51 11.44
N ALA A 232 -3.72 -1.63 10.60
CA ALA A 232 -4.05 -0.21 10.61
C ALA A 232 -5.53 0.00 10.24
N PHE A 233 -6.00 -0.63 9.16
CA PHE A 233 -7.39 -0.52 8.70
C PHE A 233 -8.41 -1.17 9.65
N GLN A 234 -8.00 -2.05 10.54
CA GLN A 234 -8.85 -2.51 11.64
C GLN A 234 -9.05 -1.45 12.72
N ARG A 235 -8.08 -0.53 12.88
CA ARG A 235 -8.04 0.46 13.97
C ARG A 235 -8.60 1.81 13.62
N ALA A 236 -8.67 2.17 12.32
CA ALA A 236 -9.12 3.47 11.88
C ALA A 236 -9.75 3.42 10.48
N PRO A 237 -10.62 4.40 10.15
CA PRO A 237 -11.25 4.51 8.84
C PRO A 237 -10.22 4.65 7.70
N ALA A 238 -10.58 4.12 6.53
CA ALA A 238 -9.72 4.18 5.34
C ALA A 238 -9.44 5.62 4.92
N SER A 239 -10.48 6.48 4.88
CA SER A 239 -10.33 7.92 4.53
C SER A 239 -9.40 8.69 5.47
N ALA A 240 -9.22 8.20 6.71
CA ALA A 240 -8.36 8.81 7.70
C ALA A 240 -6.90 8.39 7.57
N LEU A 241 -6.65 7.15 7.17
CA LEU A 241 -5.31 6.56 7.08
C LEU A 241 -4.67 6.69 5.70
N THR A 242 -5.46 6.59 4.64
CA THR A 242 -4.96 6.62 3.26
C THR A 242 -4.11 7.84 2.93
N PRO A 243 -4.40 9.07 3.42
CA PRO A 243 -3.51 10.20 3.18
C PRO A 243 -2.06 9.97 3.62
N PHE A 244 -1.83 9.20 4.68
CA PHE A 244 -0.47 8.92 5.17
C PHE A 244 0.33 8.01 4.23
N THR A 245 -0.32 7.34 3.28
CA THR A 245 0.38 6.53 2.28
C THR A 245 1.25 7.37 1.34
N TYR A 246 0.97 8.69 1.18
CA TYR A 246 1.84 9.59 0.43
C TYR A 246 3.27 9.66 0.98
N ILE A 247 3.48 9.35 2.26
CA ILE A 247 4.82 9.25 2.88
C ILE A 247 5.70 8.20 2.15
N GLN A 248 5.10 7.25 1.45
CA GLN A 248 5.85 6.28 0.63
C GLN A 248 6.74 6.99 -0.41
N VAL A 249 6.28 8.10 -0.98
CA VAL A 249 7.07 8.87 -1.97
C VAL A 249 8.34 9.40 -1.32
N VAL A 250 8.24 9.88 -0.07
CA VAL A 250 9.41 10.34 0.69
C VAL A 250 10.40 9.20 0.88
N PHE A 251 9.94 8.01 1.28
CA PHE A 251 10.80 6.85 1.44
C PHE A 251 11.40 6.39 0.11
N ALA A 252 10.61 6.38 -0.98
CA ALA A 252 11.09 6.01 -2.31
C ALA A 252 12.19 6.97 -2.79
N THR A 253 12.03 8.28 -2.56
CA THR A 253 13.05 9.30 -2.89
C THR A 253 14.31 9.10 -2.04
N LEU A 254 14.17 8.84 -0.74
CA LEU A 254 15.33 8.56 0.13
C LEU A 254 16.09 7.31 -0.31
N ILE A 255 15.39 6.25 -0.72
CA ILE A 255 16.01 5.03 -1.25
C ILE A 255 16.70 5.35 -2.59
N GLY A 256 16.06 6.14 -3.46
CA GLY A 256 16.64 6.61 -4.71
C GLY A 256 17.99 7.30 -4.47
N TRP A 257 18.05 8.20 -3.52
CA TRP A 257 19.28 8.88 -3.13
C TRP A 257 20.32 7.91 -2.54
N LEU A 258 19.95 7.13 -1.53
CA LEU A 258 20.90 6.29 -0.79
C LEU A 258 21.44 5.10 -1.61
N VAL A 259 20.64 4.56 -2.53
CA VAL A 259 20.98 3.34 -3.28
C VAL A 259 21.47 3.65 -4.69
N TYR A 260 20.97 4.72 -5.30
CA TYR A 260 21.25 5.07 -6.70
C TYR A 260 22.03 6.39 -6.85
N ASP A 261 22.40 7.02 -5.71
CA ASP A 261 23.14 8.29 -5.65
C ASP A 261 22.41 9.48 -6.33
N ASP A 262 21.07 9.38 -6.39
CA ASP A 262 20.18 10.34 -7.03
C ASP A 262 19.73 11.37 -5.98
N PHE A 263 20.55 12.43 -5.76
CA PHE A 263 20.22 13.45 -4.75
C PHE A 263 18.98 14.26 -5.17
N PRO A 264 17.97 14.39 -4.29
CA PRO A 264 16.75 15.10 -4.63
C PRO A 264 17.00 16.59 -4.88
N ASP A 265 16.41 17.14 -5.92
CA ASP A 265 16.44 18.56 -6.22
C ASP A 265 15.60 19.40 -5.22
N ALA A 266 15.68 20.72 -5.33
CA ALA A 266 14.99 21.63 -4.43
C ALA A 266 13.45 21.46 -4.46
N LEU A 267 12.88 21.16 -5.62
CA LEU A 267 11.44 20.96 -5.78
C LEU A 267 10.99 19.65 -5.13
N THR A 268 11.78 18.58 -5.29
CA THR A 268 11.58 17.29 -4.61
C THR A 268 11.65 17.47 -3.09
N LEU A 269 12.66 18.19 -2.57
CA LEU A 269 12.78 18.48 -1.13
C LEU A 269 11.58 19.27 -0.60
N ALA A 270 11.10 20.26 -1.34
CA ALA A 270 9.91 21.04 -0.99
C ALA A 270 8.64 20.16 -0.97
N GLY A 271 8.49 19.26 -1.95
CA GLY A 271 7.41 18.27 -2.00
C GLY A 271 7.42 17.32 -0.81
N MET A 272 8.61 16.80 -0.44
CA MET A 272 8.79 15.96 0.76
C MET A 272 8.39 16.70 2.04
N ALA A 273 8.83 17.95 2.19
CA ALA A 273 8.48 18.80 3.34
C ALA A 273 6.97 19.06 3.41
N LEU A 274 6.32 19.29 2.27
CA LEU A 274 4.86 19.49 2.18
C LEU A 274 4.11 18.23 2.61
N ILE A 275 4.49 17.05 2.14
CA ILE A 275 3.87 15.76 2.51
C ILE A 275 4.05 15.50 4.02
N ALA A 276 5.29 15.56 4.51
CA ALA A 276 5.59 15.28 5.91
C ALA A 276 4.92 16.31 6.84
N GLY A 277 5.03 17.60 6.51
CA GLY A 277 4.45 18.69 7.28
C GLY A 277 2.92 18.61 7.35
N SER A 278 2.25 18.36 6.22
CA SER A 278 0.80 18.21 6.18
C SER A 278 0.32 16.99 7.00
N GLY A 279 1.05 15.85 6.96
CA GLY A 279 0.74 14.68 7.77
C GLY A 279 0.86 14.92 9.29
N LEU A 280 1.92 15.63 9.71
CA LEU A 280 2.10 16.02 11.09
C LEU A 280 1.00 16.99 11.55
N LEU A 281 0.65 17.98 10.73
CA LEU A 281 -0.42 18.94 11.00
C LEU A 281 -1.79 18.26 11.13
N LEU A 282 -2.11 17.31 10.25
CA LEU A 282 -3.35 16.53 10.35
C LEU A 282 -3.40 15.74 11.65
N THR A 283 -2.32 15.01 11.97
CA THR A 283 -2.24 14.21 13.21
C THR A 283 -2.40 15.08 14.45
N TRP A 284 -1.75 16.25 14.47
CA TRP A 284 -1.86 17.19 15.57
C TRP A 284 -3.27 17.80 15.68
N HIS A 285 -3.88 18.17 14.55
CA HIS A 285 -5.23 18.72 14.51
C HIS A 285 -6.29 17.72 14.99
N GLU A 286 -6.22 16.47 14.54
CA GLU A 286 -7.12 15.40 14.98
C GLU A 286 -6.93 15.09 16.48
N ARG A 287 -5.69 15.08 16.97
CA ARG A 287 -5.42 14.93 18.42
C ARG A 287 -5.99 16.07 19.24
N ARG A 288 -5.80 17.33 18.84
CA ARG A 288 -6.39 18.47 19.53
C ARG A 288 -7.90 18.40 19.59
N ARG A 289 -8.54 18.05 18.50
CA ARG A 289 -10.00 17.87 18.46
C ARG A 289 -10.47 16.76 19.41
N ALA A 290 -9.75 15.68 19.51
CA ALA A 290 -10.07 14.58 20.42
C ALA A 290 -9.95 14.99 21.89
N LEU A 291 -8.94 15.80 22.24
CA LEU A 291 -8.76 16.31 23.60
C LEU A 291 -9.85 17.31 24.00
N ILE A 292 -10.28 18.18 23.08
CA ILE A 292 -11.36 19.16 23.34
C ILE A 292 -12.73 18.47 23.46
N ALA A 293 -12.90 17.32 22.79
CA ALA A 293 -14.15 16.56 22.82
C ALA A 293 -14.24 15.55 23.98
N ALA A 294 -13.19 15.36 24.76
CA ALA A 294 -13.21 14.52 25.96
C ALA A 294 -14.08 15.20 27.02
N PRO A 295 -15.09 14.49 27.62
CA PRO A 295 -15.87 15.05 28.72
C PRO A 295 -14.94 15.37 29.90
N GLU A 296 -15.18 16.48 30.57
CA GLU A 296 -14.53 16.77 31.86
C GLU A 296 -14.76 15.59 32.81
N PRO A 297 -13.73 15.14 33.55
CA PRO A 297 -13.93 14.14 34.56
C PRO A 297 -14.98 14.65 35.54
N THR A 298 -16.13 14.02 35.56
CA THR A 298 -17.15 14.28 36.58
C THR A 298 -16.46 14.07 37.92
N ALA A 299 -16.27 15.19 38.65
CA ALA A 299 -15.85 15.11 40.04
C ALA A 299 -16.90 14.22 40.76
N VAL A 300 -16.47 13.04 41.17
CA VAL A 300 -17.24 12.16 42.04
C VAL A 300 -17.08 12.75 43.44
N ASP A 301 -18.14 13.45 43.91
CA ASP A 301 -18.29 13.82 45.31
C ASP A 301 -18.51 12.58 46.19
#